data_9dca2219bfdf4b56838e5511e0acd9f9
#
_entry.id   9dca2219bfdf4b56838e5511e0acd9f9
#
_cell.length_a   1.000
_cell.length_b   1.000
_cell.length_c   1.000
_cell.angle_alpha   90.00
_cell.angle_beta   90.00
_cell.angle_gamma   90.00
#
_symmetry.space_group_name_H-M   'P 1'
#
loop_
_entity.id
_entity.type
_entity.pdbx_description
1 polymer ?
#
loop_
_entity_poly.entity_id
_entity_poly.type
_entity_poly.pdbx_seq_one_letter_code
_entity_poly.pdbx_strand_id
1 'polypeptide(L)'
;HEVVSAALATLEQKPLLIDIADANLVDMPLLSDIEYEAFIQSGDPFFEQKLPEDEWDAIALSYTSGTTGDPKGVVTHHRGAYLNALGNVVTWTMPYFSRYLWTLPMFHCNGWCFPWTLAIVAGTNICLRRVDSDVIFELIRDHGVTHMCGAPVVYNTLINASAGKDQKLKL
;
A
#
# COMPACT_ATOMS: atom_id res chain seq x y z
N HIS A 1 0.86 19.06 -4.71
CA HIS A 1 1.65 20.08 -4.00
C HIS A 1 0.79 21.26 -3.49
N GLU A 2 -0.12 21.83 -4.31
CA GLU A 2 -0.94 22.99 -3.91
C GLU A 2 -1.72 22.76 -2.61
N VAL A 3 -2.37 21.60 -2.45
CA VAL A 3 -3.14 21.26 -1.25
C VAL A 3 -2.24 21.21 -0.01
N VAL A 4 -1.06 20.60 -0.13
CA VAL A 4 -0.11 20.49 0.98
C VAL A 4 0.46 21.87 1.33
N SER A 5 0.84 22.67 0.32
CA SER A 5 1.33 24.04 0.53
C SER A 5 0.28 24.93 1.22
N ALA A 6 -1.00 24.83 0.79
CA ALA A 6 -2.08 25.56 1.42
C ALA A 6 -2.31 25.12 2.88
N ALA A 7 -2.25 23.82 3.15
CA ALA A 7 -2.38 23.29 4.51
C ALA A 7 -1.22 23.75 5.42
N LEU A 8 0.02 23.69 4.92
CA LEU A 8 1.21 24.14 5.66
C LEU A 8 1.16 25.63 6.00
N ALA A 9 0.54 26.46 5.14
CA ALA A 9 0.40 27.88 5.40
C ALA A 9 -0.53 28.20 6.60
N THR A 10 -1.40 27.26 6.99
CA THR A 10 -2.33 27.42 8.13
C THR A 10 -1.79 26.90 9.45
N LEU A 11 -0.65 26.20 9.44
CA LEU A 11 -0.10 25.60 10.65
C LEU A 11 0.88 26.53 11.37
N GLU A 12 0.71 26.70 12.69
CA GLU A 12 1.64 27.42 13.54
C GLU A 12 2.98 26.67 13.67
N GLN A 13 2.93 25.35 13.83
CA GLN A 13 4.09 24.47 13.82
C GLN A 13 4.11 23.66 12.53
N LYS A 14 5.14 23.84 11.71
CA LYS A 14 5.32 23.08 10.49
C LYS A 14 5.90 21.70 10.81
N PRO A 15 5.30 20.61 10.31
CA PRO A 15 5.87 19.28 10.43
C PRO A 15 7.16 19.17 9.61
N LEU A 16 7.98 18.16 9.93
CA LEU A 16 9.05 17.76 9.05
C LEU A 16 8.46 17.25 7.73
N LEU A 17 8.94 17.79 6.63
CA LEU A 17 8.56 17.34 5.29
C LEU A 17 9.67 16.50 4.70
N ILE A 18 9.30 15.36 4.15
CA ILE A 18 10.20 14.46 3.40
C ILE A 18 9.52 14.20 2.07
N ASP A 19 10.12 14.67 0.99
CA ASP A 19 9.58 14.46 -0.36
C ASP A 19 10.07 13.13 -0.92
N ILE A 20 9.18 12.44 -1.63
CA ILE A 20 9.51 11.25 -2.40
C ILE A 20 9.61 11.68 -3.87
N ALA A 21 10.83 11.70 -4.39
CA ALA A 21 11.07 11.99 -5.79
C ALA A 21 10.58 10.85 -6.67
N ASP A 22 9.65 11.13 -7.58
CA ASP A 22 9.14 10.14 -8.53
C ASP A 22 9.80 10.35 -9.88
N ALA A 23 10.60 9.38 -10.33
CA ALA A 23 11.32 9.43 -11.60
C ALA A 23 10.41 9.63 -12.84
N ASN A 24 9.11 9.35 -12.71
CA ASN A 24 8.14 9.57 -13.80
C ASN A 24 7.46 10.96 -13.73
N LEU A 25 7.80 11.79 -12.75
CA LEU A 25 7.26 13.12 -12.56
C LEU A 25 8.39 14.17 -12.57
N VAL A 26 9.08 14.25 -13.69
CA VAL A 26 10.37 14.95 -13.87
C VAL A 26 10.31 16.46 -13.54
N ASP A 27 9.13 17.08 -13.62
CA ASP A 27 8.98 18.53 -13.45
C ASP A 27 8.23 18.96 -12.17
N MET A 28 8.05 18.05 -11.19
CA MET A 28 7.40 18.42 -9.94
C MET A 28 8.40 19.00 -8.94
N PRO A 29 8.24 20.29 -8.56
CA PRO A 29 9.10 20.86 -7.53
C PRO A 29 8.89 20.17 -6.18
N LEU A 30 9.97 19.89 -5.49
CA LEU A 30 9.91 19.37 -4.11
C LEU A 30 9.41 20.48 -3.18
N LEU A 31 8.71 20.11 -2.11
CA LEU A 31 8.23 21.03 -1.06
C LEU A 31 9.24 21.18 0.08
N SER A 32 10.23 20.30 0.12
CA SER A 32 11.24 20.19 1.17
C SER A 32 12.62 20.00 0.55
N ASP A 33 13.64 20.36 1.31
CA ASP A 33 15.03 20.08 0.99
C ASP A 33 15.44 18.63 1.37
N ILE A 34 14.52 17.88 1.98
CA ILE A 34 14.77 16.50 2.44
C ILE A 34 14.08 15.54 1.45
N GLU A 35 14.90 14.82 0.70
CA GLU A 35 14.44 13.76 -0.21
C GLU A 35 14.51 12.41 0.50
N TYR A 36 13.52 11.53 0.23
CA TYR A 36 13.29 10.28 0.94
C TYR A 36 14.50 9.32 0.87
N GLU A 37 15.10 9.13 -0.29
CA GLU A 37 16.24 8.21 -0.45
C GLU A 37 17.48 8.70 0.33
N ALA A 38 17.71 10.01 0.32
CA ALA A 38 18.77 10.61 1.12
C ALA A 38 18.47 10.51 2.63
N PHE A 39 17.20 10.68 3.00
CA PHE A 39 16.75 10.55 4.39
C PHE A 39 16.97 9.15 4.94
N ILE A 40 16.57 8.10 4.22
CA ILE A 40 16.75 6.73 4.70
C ILE A 40 18.22 6.30 4.78
N GLN A 41 19.10 6.86 3.93
CA GLN A 41 20.55 6.62 4.01
C GLN A 41 21.17 7.16 5.31
N SER A 42 20.54 8.12 5.97
CA SER A 42 20.99 8.64 7.26
C SER A 42 20.62 7.75 8.46
N GLY A 43 19.82 6.70 8.22
CA GLY A 43 19.38 5.76 9.24
C GLY A 43 20.52 4.85 9.73
N ASP A 44 20.38 4.34 10.94
CA ASP A 44 21.29 3.34 11.48
C ASP A 44 21.01 1.96 10.89
N PRO A 45 21.90 1.37 10.06
CA PRO A 45 21.69 0.04 9.48
C PRO A 45 21.73 -1.09 10.51
N PHE A 46 22.21 -0.82 11.73
CA PHE A 46 22.26 -1.77 12.83
C PHE A 46 21.21 -1.50 13.90
N PHE A 47 20.21 -0.67 13.57
CA PHE A 47 19.11 -0.37 14.50
C PHE A 47 18.44 -1.66 14.98
N GLU A 48 18.49 -1.90 16.30
CA GLU A 48 17.82 -3.05 16.90
C GLU A 48 16.32 -2.82 16.97
N GLN A 49 15.56 -3.67 16.28
CA GLN A 49 14.10 -3.60 16.29
C GLN A 49 13.56 -3.88 17.69
N LYS A 50 12.79 -2.95 18.22
CA LYS A 50 12.06 -3.13 19.47
C LYS A 50 10.65 -3.64 19.18
N LEU A 51 10.27 -4.71 19.85
CA LEU A 51 8.88 -5.16 19.84
C LEU A 51 8.02 -4.19 20.68
N PRO A 52 6.72 -4.05 20.39
CA PRO A 52 5.83 -3.24 21.22
C PRO A 52 5.77 -3.84 22.64
N GLU A 53 5.73 -2.97 23.65
CA GLU A 53 5.57 -3.39 25.04
C GLU A 53 4.16 -3.93 25.30
N ASP A 54 3.16 -3.35 24.63
CA ASP A 54 1.77 -3.80 24.64
C ASP A 54 1.29 -4.04 23.20
N GLU A 55 0.81 -5.23 22.93
CA GLU A 55 0.24 -5.57 21.61
C GLU A 55 -1.06 -4.82 21.27
N TRP A 56 -1.68 -4.15 22.25
CA TRP A 56 -2.83 -3.28 22.06
C TRP A 56 -2.45 -1.84 21.67
N ASP A 57 -1.16 -1.51 21.66
CA ASP A 57 -0.70 -0.22 21.19
C ASP A 57 -1.08 0.02 19.72
N ALA A 58 -1.41 1.28 19.43
CA ALA A 58 -1.81 1.71 18.10
C ALA A 58 -0.63 1.71 17.14
N ILE A 59 -0.83 1.14 15.94
CA ILE A 59 0.13 1.23 14.82
C ILE A 59 -0.33 2.14 13.70
N ALA A 60 -1.63 2.37 13.57
CA ALA A 60 -2.18 3.22 12.54
C ALA A 60 -3.49 3.88 12.98
N LEU A 61 -3.71 5.10 12.50
CA LEU A 61 -4.96 5.82 12.63
C LEU A 61 -5.45 6.19 11.23
N SER A 62 -6.60 5.66 10.84
CA SER A 62 -7.25 5.96 9.57
C SER A 62 -8.60 6.62 9.81
N TYR A 63 -8.96 7.60 9.00
CA TYR A 63 -10.25 8.26 9.12
C TYR A 63 -11.26 7.73 8.10
N THR A 64 -12.51 7.54 8.55
CA THR A 64 -13.62 7.23 7.65
C THR A 64 -14.01 8.48 6.86
N SER A 65 -14.64 8.29 5.70
CA SER A 65 -15.11 9.40 4.84
C SER A 65 -16.29 10.19 5.41
N GLY A 66 -16.93 9.69 6.47
CA GLY A 66 -18.04 10.40 7.13
C GLY A 66 -19.31 10.52 6.29
N THR A 67 -19.73 9.47 5.59
CA THR A 67 -20.93 9.46 4.72
C THR A 67 -22.25 9.82 5.45
N THR A 68 -22.29 9.64 6.77
CA THR A 68 -23.49 9.90 7.61
C THR A 68 -23.22 10.84 8.78
N GLY A 69 -22.08 11.50 8.81
CA GLY A 69 -21.66 12.40 9.90
C GLY A 69 -20.18 12.76 9.80
N ASP A 70 -19.62 13.24 10.91
CA ASP A 70 -18.21 13.61 10.97
C ASP A 70 -17.29 12.40 10.77
N PRO A 71 -16.12 12.59 10.14
CA PRO A 71 -15.11 11.54 10.00
C PRO A 71 -14.70 10.98 11.36
N LYS A 72 -14.60 9.65 11.44
CA LYS A 72 -14.21 8.96 12.67
C LYS A 72 -12.82 8.37 12.54
N GLY A 73 -12.00 8.56 13.56
CA GLY A 73 -10.69 7.93 13.65
C GLY A 73 -10.82 6.44 14.00
N VAL A 74 -10.30 5.58 13.15
CA VAL A 74 -10.24 4.13 13.35
C VAL A 74 -8.80 3.76 13.70
N VAL A 75 -8.60 3.26 14.90
CA VAL A 75 -7.30 2.83 15.39
C VAL A 75 -7.09 1.35 15.07
N THR A 76 -5.99 1.05 14.39
CA THR A 76 -5.48 -0.32 14.21
C THR A 76 -4.37 -0.54 15.23
N HIS A 77 -4.41 -1.66 15.95
CA HIS A 77 -3.41 -2.04 16.96
C HIS A 77 -2.61 -3.27 16.50
N HIS A 78 -1.43 -3.48 17.09
CA HIS A 78 -0.50 -4.56 16.71
C HIS A 78 -1.16 -5.94 16.69
N ARG A 79 -1.87 -6.32 17.76
CA ARG A 79 -2.58 -7.60 17.86
C ARG A 79 -3.58 -7.80 16.73
N GLY A 80 -4.40 -6.77 16.44
CA GLY A 80 -5.42 -6.85 15.39
C GLY A 80 -4.82 -7.04 14.00
N ALA A 81 -3.79 -6.26 13.68
CA ALA A 81 -3.08 -6.39 12.41
C ALA A 81 -2.42 -7.77 12.26
N TYR A 82 -1.76 -8.26 13.30
CA TYR A 82 -1.10 -9.57 13.30
C TYR A 82 -2.09 -10.72 13.11
N LEU A 83 -3.16 -10.77 13.91
CA LEU A 83 -4.15 -11.85 13.83
C LEU A 83 -4.90 -11.85 12.49
N ASN A 84 -5.24 -10.67 11.97
CA ASN A 84 -5.90 -10.58 10.67
C ASN A 84 -4.95 -10.97 9.53
N ALA A 85 -3.68 -10.60 9.61
CA ALA A 85 -2.66 -11.02 8.64
C ALA A 85 -2.47 -12.54 8.62
N LEU A 86 -2.40 -13.19 9.80
CA LEU A 86 -2.39 -14.65 9.91
C LEU A 86 -3.66 -15.26 9.33
N GLY A 87 -4.82 -14.67 9.63
CA GLY A 87 -6.11 -15.10 9.08
C GLY A 87 -6.11 -15.09 7.54
N ASN A 88 -5.54 -14.06 6.92
CA ASN A 88 -5.39 -14.00 5.45
C ASN A 88 -4.52 -15.15 4.93
N VAL A 89 -3.35 -15.41 5.56
CA VAL A 89 -2.46 -16.51 5.16
C VAL A 89 -3.19 -17.85 5.20
N VAL A 90 -3.89 -18.14 6.29
CA VAL A 90 -4.60 -19.41 6.49
C VAL A 90 -5.79 -19.55 5.54
N THR A 91 -6.64 -18.51 5.46
CA THR A 91 -7.88 -18.54 4.65
C THR A 91 -7.59 -18.68 3.15
N TRP A 92 -6.54 -18.04 2.67
CA TRP A 92 -6.15 -18.09 1.27
C TRP A 92 -5.10 -19.14 0.95
N THR A 93 -4.64 -19.88 1.96
CA THR A 93 -3.57 -20.86 1.82
C THR A 93 -2.34 -20.25 1.12
N MET A 94 -1.96 -19.03 1.54
CA MET A 94 -0.89 -18.28 0.89
C MET A 94 0.47 -18.93 1.13
N PRO A 95 1.18 -19.35 0.08
CA PRO A 95 2.52 -19.91 0.23
C PRO A 95 3.56 -18.83 0.52
N TYR A 96 4.72 -19.25 1.04
CA TYR A 96 5.88 -18.36 1.11
C TYR A 96 6.22 -17.80 -0.29
N PHE A 97 6.72 -16.58 -0.30
CA PHE A 97 7.11 -15.85 -1.51
C PHE A 97 5.96 -15.55 -2.48
N SER A 98 4.72 -15.47 -1.97
CA SER A 98 3.56 -15.00 -2.73
C SER A 98 3.84 -13.65 -3.36
N ARG A 99 3.39 -13.47 -4.61
CA ARG A 99 3.53 -12.22 -5.36
C ARG A 99 2.17 -11.57 -5.50
N TYR A 100 1.98 -10.46 -4.79
CA TYR A 100 0.68 -9.81 -4.66
C TYR A 100 0.63 -8.52 -5.48
N LEU A 101 -0.36 -8.44 -6.39
CA LEU A 101 -0.61 -7.24 -7.19
C LEU A 101 -1.58 -6.31 -6.47
N TRP A 102 -1.13 -5.08 -6.24
CA TRP A 102 -1.90 -4.05 -5.58
C TRP A 102 -2.83 -3.30 -6.53
N THR A 103 -4.06 -3.81 -6.70
CA THR A 103 -5.17 -3.08 -7.35
C THR A 103 -6.02 -2.33 -6.33
N LEU A 104 -5.86 -2.62 -5.04
CA LEU A 104 -6.46 -1.91 -3.92
C LEU A 104 -5.51 -0.82 -3.41
N PRO A 105 -6.01 0.33 -2.97
CA PRO A 105 -5.17 1.33 -2.31
C PRO A 105 -4.73 0.83 -0.93
N MET A 106 -3.42 0.90 -0.65
CA MET A 106 -2.84 0.41 0.61
C MET A 106 -3.36 1.15 1.84
N PHE A 107 -3.75 2.42 1.69
CA PHE A 107 -4.25 3.24 2.80
C PHE A 107 -5.69 2.90 3.19
N HIS A 108 -6.50 2.39 2.26
CA HIS A 108 -7.91 2.08 2.52
C HIS A 108 -8.04 0.78 3.30
N CYS A 109 -8.64 0.86 4.51
CA CYS A 109 -8.69 -0.24 5.47
C CYS A 109 -7.29 -0.88 5.70
N ASN A 110 -6.24 -0.04 5.69
CA ASN A 110 -4.83 -0.44 5.75
C ASN A 110 -4.51 -1.60 4.77
N GLY A 111 -4.98 -1.46 3.53
CA GLY A 111 -4.77 -2.47 2.49
C GLY A 111 -5.29 -3.85 2.87
N TRP A 112 -6.34 -3.93 3.70
CA TRP A 112 -6.94 -5.20 4.18
C TRP A 112 -5.93 -6.10 4.89
N CYS A 113 -4.98 -5.49 5.61
CA CYS A 113 -3.86 -6.15 6.28
C CYS A 113 -2.86 -6.88 5.37
N PHE A 114 -2.96 -6.78 4.05
CA PHE A 114 -2.00 -7.42 3.13
C PHE A 114 -0.56 -6.90 3.26
N PRO A 115 -0.26 -5.65 3.67
CA PRO A 115 1.12 -5.27 3.95
C PRO A 115 1.77 -6.18 5.00
N TRP A 116 1.06 -6.48 6.09
CA TRP A 116 1.54 -7.39 7.15
C TRP A 116 1.44 -8.86 6.73
N THR A 117 0.40 -9.24 5.98
CA THR A 117 0.26 -10.61 5.43
C THR A 117 1.45 -10.99 4.57
N LEU A 118 1.87 -10.10 3.66
CA LEU A 118 3.02 -10.33 2.78
C LEU A 118 4.34 -10.38 3.55
N ALA A 119 4.46 -9.61 4.64
CA ALA A 119 5.62 -9.72 5.52
C ALA A 119 5.73 -11.11 6.17
N ILE A 120 4.60 -11.70 6.60
CA ILE A 120 4.57 -13.05 7.19
C ILE A 120 5.06 -14.12 6.20
N VAL A 121 4.67 -14.02 4.93
CA VAL A 121 5.02 -15.01 3.91
C VAL A 121 6.25 -14.62 3.09
N ALA A 122 7.03 -13.62 3.52
CA ALA A 122 8.16 -13.06 2.77
C ALA A 122 7.77 -12.75 1.29
N GLY A 123 6.56 -12.22 1.10
CA GLY A 123 5.95 -11.98 -0.20
C GLY A 123 6.50 -10.74 -0.90
N THR A 124 6.23 -10.65 -2.19
CA THR A 124 6.60 -9.50 -3.02
C THR A 124 5.38 -8.61 -3.27
N ASN A 125 5.54 -7.32 -3.02
CA ASN A 125 4.55 -6.31 -3.38
C ASN A 125 4.78 -5.84 -4.83
N ILE A 126 3.78 -6.02 -5.68
CA ILE A 126 3.78 -5.52 -7.06
C ILE A 126 2.80 -4.35 -7.10
N CYS A 127 3.36 -3.13 -7.17
CA CYS A 127 2.58 -1.91 -7.09
C CYS A 127 2.08 -1.45 -8.47
N LEU A 128 0.86 -0.94 -8.50
CA LEU A 128 0.18 -0.45 -9.69
C LEU A 128 -0.19 1.03 -9.50
N ARG A 129 0.19 1.92 -10.42
CA ARG A 129 -0.13 3.35 -10.33
C ARG A 129 -1.60 3.64 -10.58
N ARG A 130 -2.19 2.94 -11.54
CA ARG A 130 -3.60 3.03 -11.84
C ARG A 130 -4.11 1.70 -12.37
N VAL A 131 -5.39 1.44 -12.16
CA VAL A 131 -6.05 0.24 -12.67
C VAL A 131 -6.21 0.36 -14.18
N ASP A 132 -5.44 -0.42 -14.91
CA ASP A 132 -5.43 -0.53 -16.36
C ASP A 132 -5.28 -2.01 -16.72
N SER A 133 -6.19 -2.53 -17.55
CA SER A 133 -6.22 -3.97 -17.86
C SER A 133 -4.97 -4.48 -18.53
N ASP A 134 -4.42 -3.72 -19.49
CA ASP A 134 -3.27 -4.18 -20.26
C ASP A 134 -2.04 -4.23 -19.35
N VAL A 135 -1.85 -3.19 -18.53
CA VAL A 135 -0.78 -3.16 -17.51
C VAL A 135 -0.93 -4.29 -16.50
N ILE A 136 -2.15 -4.59 -16.05
CA ILE A 136 -2.40 -5.70 -15.12
C ILE A 136 -2.00 -7.04 -15.74
N PHE A 137 -2.39 -7.30 -16.99
CA PHE A 137 -2.02 -8.55 -17.67
C PHE A 137 -0.51 -8.65 -17.93
N GLU A 138 0.16 -7.55 -18.26
CA GLU A 138 1.62 -7.48 -18.35
C GLU A 138 2.29 -7.82 -17.02
N LEU A 139 1.86 -7.20 -15.92
CA LEU A 139 2.40 -7.47 -14.59
C LEU A 139 2.18 -8.93 -14.16
N ILE A 140 1.00 -9.49 -14.43
CA ILE A 140 0.72 -10.91 -14.14
C ILE A 140 1.68 -11.82 -14.90
N ARG A 141 1.88 -11.56 -16.19
CA ARG A 141 2.78 -12.35 -17.05
C ARG A 141 4.24 -12.21 -16.64
N ASP A 142 4.70 -10.97 -16.47
CA ASP A 142 6.13 -10.66 -16.39
C ASP A 142 6.66 -10.81 -14.96
N HIS A 143 5.80 -10.61 -13.96
CA HIS A 143 6.16 -10.74 -12.53
C HIS A 143 5.62 -12.01 -11.87
N GLY A 144 4.85 -12.83 -12.59
CA GLY A 144 4.31 -14.07 -12.04
C GLY A 144 3.42 -13.81 -10.81
N VAL A 145 2.49 -12.86 -10.91
CA VAL A 145 1.53 -12.55 -9.85
C VAL A 145 0.76 -13.80 -9.44
N THR A 146 0.71 -14.09 -8.15
CA THR A 146 0.00 -15.25 -7.60
C THR A 146 -1.32 -14.86 -6.94
N HIS A 147 -1.41 -13.65 -6.41
CA HIS A 147 -2.56 -13.18 -5.65
C HIS A 147 -2.88 -11.71 -5.98
N MET A 148 -4.15 -11.40 -6.01
CA MET A 148 -4.65 -10.03 -6.09
C MET A 148 -6.06 -9.95 -5.50
N CYS A 149 -6.39 -8.82 -4.90
CA CYS A 149 -7.76 -8.43 -4.58
C CYS A 149 -8.17 -7.27 -5.49
N GLY A 150 -9.44 -7.15 -5.76
CA GLY A 150 -9.94 -6.05 -6.56
C GLY A 150 -11.42 -5.77 -6.28
N ALA A 151 -11.82 -4.52 -6.42
CA ALA A 151 -13.25 -4.18 -6.44
C ALA A 151 -13.92 -4.84 -7.66
N PRO A 152 -15.22 -5.10 -7.63
CA PRO A 152 -15.94 -5.71 -8.74
C PRO A 152 -15.72 -5.01 -10.09
N VAL A 153 -15.56 -3.68 -10.09
CA VAL A 153 -15.27 -2.89 -11.30
C VAL A 153 -13.91 -3.28 -11.92
N VAL A 154 -12.90 -3.62 -11.11
CA VAL A 154 -11.60 -4.05 -11.61
C VAL A 154 -11.74 -5.37 -12.36
N TYR A 155 -12.43 -6.34 -11.77
CA TYR A 155 -12.66 -7.63 -12.42
C TYR A 155 -13.51 -7.50 -13.68
N ASN A 156 -14.53 -6.66 -13.67
CA ASN A 156 -15.32 -6.38 -14.86
C ASN A 156 -14.47 -5.79 -15.99
N THR A 157 -13.55 -4.89 -15.66
CA THR A 157 -12.61 -4.32 -16.64
C THR A 157 -11.73 -5.42 -17.24
N LEU A 158 -11.16 -6.30 -16.40
CA LEU A 158 -10.31 -7.41 -16.85
C LEU A 158 -11.06 -8.42 -17.71
N ILE A 159 -12.27 -8.82 -17.32
CA ILE A 159 -13.09 -9.79 -18.06
C ILE A 159 -13.47 -9.27 -19.45
N ASN A 160 -13.71 -7.96 -19.57
CA ASN A 160 -14.10 -7.32 -20.82
C ASN A 160 -12.92 -6.82 -21.67
N ALA A 161 -11.70 -6.89 -21.15
CA ALA A 161 -10.51 -6.47 -21.89
C ALA A 161 -10.22 -7.40 -23.08
N SER A 162 -9.85 -6.83 -24.20
CA SER A 162 -9.46 -7.61 -25.40
C SER A 162 -8.19 -8.42 -25.18
N ALA A 163 -7.23 -7.88 -24.42
CA ALA A 163 -5.99 -8.57 -24.10
C ALA A 163 -6.20 -9.89 -23.32
N GLY A 164 -7.24 -9.97 -22.48
CA GLY A 164 -7.57 -11.20 -21.74
C GLY A 164 -8.16 -12.32 -22.59
N LYS A 165 -8.69 -12.00 -23.78
CA LYS A 165 -9.33 -12.99 -24.68
C LYS A 165 -8.30 -13.81 -25.47
N ASP A 166 -7.12 -13.26 -25.72
CA ASP A 166 -6.09 -13.87 -26.55
C ASP A 166 -4.93 -14.49 -25.74
N GLN A 167 -4.87 -14.23 -24.44
CA GLN A 167 -3.82 -14.75 -23.57
C GLN A 167 -4.32 -15.93 -22.75
N LYS A 168 -3.86 -17.13 -23.09
CA LYS A 168 -3.92 -18.28 -22.19
C LYS A 168 -2.94 -18.02 -21.05
N LEU A 169 -3.38 -17.34 -19.99
CA LEU A 169 -2.63 -17.26 -18.76
C LEU A 169 -2.49 -18.68 -18.22
N LYS A 170 -1.28 -19.22 -18.19
CA LYS A 170 -1.00 -20.42 -17.41
C LYS A 170 -0.97 -19.99 -15.95
N LEU A 171 -2.07 -20.20 -15.26
CA LEU A 171 -2.16 -20.11 -13.81
C LEU A 171 -1.52 -21.33 -13.17
#